data_166f7aaef0fc4fff6c68b8a7737e726d
#
_entry.id   166f7aaef0fc4fff6c68b8a7737e726d
#
_cell.length_a   1.000
_cell.length_b   1.000
_cell.length_c   1.000
_cell.angle_alpha   90.00
_cell.angle_beta   90.00
_cell.angle_gamma   90.00
#
_symmetry.space_group_name_H-M   'P 1'
#
loop_
_entity.id
_entity.type
_entity.pdbx_description
1 polymer ?
#
loop_
_entity_poly.entity_id
_entity_poly.type
_entity_poly.pdbx_seq_one_letter_code
_entity_poly.pdbx_strand_id
1 'polypeptide(L)'
;NETAQTVWIYTRKAAGRITAVAPSANAPTSVTVAGTEYTIASSSVAAQLSALNGGGVGQVVTLLLGMNDEAVAVLTGDAANEVFYGVVQTTSRSLVENSGPDVQQTVAVACTDGVTRSVNVDKQFNYPAGKLVAITVDENGESIQSLETKSTSGTVNAEGTALDNTALASNVEILDTTSEGLAGAVRPSRLSGVTLSGTDVKYYTTNEKGEIDRLILSDVTGDLW
;
A
#
# COMPACT_ATOMS: atom_id res chain seq x y z
N ASN A 1 15.39 23.06 0.41
CA ASN A 1 16.42 23.82 1.15
C ASN A 1 17.40 24.43 0.14
N GLU A 2 17.31 25.73 -0.08
CA GLU A 2 18.12 26.45 -1.07
C GLU A 2 19.64 26.34 -0.79
N THR A 3 20.00 26.15 0.47
CA THR A 3 21.40 26.03 0.89
C THR A 3 21.98 24.63 0.67
N ALA A 4 21.18 23.59 0.75
CA ALA A 4 21.67 22.22 0.69
C ALA A 4 21.66 21.62 -0.73
N GLN A 5 20.96 22.24 -1.68
CA GLN A 5 20.75 21.73 -3.05
C GLN A 5 20.31 20.26 -3.10
N THR A 6 19.57 19.82 -2.07
CA THR A 6 19.11 18.44 -1.92
C THR A 6 17.61 18.37 -2.19
N VAL A 7 17.23 17.51 -3.12
CA VAL A 7 15.83 17.19 -3.40
C VAL A 7 15.50 15.84 -2.77
N TRP A 8 14.49 15.83 -1.90
CA TRP A 8 13.96 14.60 -1.32
C TRP A 8 12.75 14.17 -2.13
N ILE A 9 12.76 12.92 -2.59
CA ILE A 9 11.63 12.32 -3.30
C ILE A 9 11.01 11.27 -2.38
N TYR A 10 9.75 11.49 -2.00
CA TYR A 10 8.98 10.58 -1.16
C TYR A 10 8.13 9.68 -2.06
N THR A 11 8.39 8.38 -2.06
CA THR A 11 7.67 7.39 -2.87
C THR A 11 6.70 6.56 -2.06
N ARG A 12 6.88 6.50 -0.72
CA ARG A 12 6.00 5.74 0.17
C ARG A 12 4.76 6.57 0.50
N LYS A 13 3.62 5.90 0.48
CA LYS A 13 2.31 6.52 0.67
C LYS A 13 1.44 5.71 1.63
N ALA A 14 0.59 6.40 2.37
CA ALA A 14 -0.52 5.79 3.09
C ALA A 14 -1.81 6.51 2.69
N ALA A 15 -2.70 5.81 1.99
CA ALA A 15 -3.95 6.36 1.53
C ALA A 15 -5.12 5.67 2.21
N GLY A 16 -6.16 6.43 2.51
CA GLY A 16 -7.36 5.94 3.13
C GLY A 16 -8.11 7.02 3.89
N ARG A 17 -9.20 6.59 4.52
CA ARG A 17 -9.97 7.46 5.41
C ARG A 17 -9.25 7.62 6.75
N ILE A 18 -9.17 8.85 7.24
CA ILE A 18 -8.67 9.13 8.59
C ILE A 18 -9.67 8.53 9.60
N THR A 19 -9.20 7.62 10.44
CA THR A 19 -10.01 6.96 11.48
C THR A 19 -9.78 7.53 12.87
N ALA A 20 -8.60 8.10 13.11
CA ALA A 20 -8.29 8.77 14.36
C ALA A 20 -7.25 9.88 14.16
N VAL A 21 -7.25 10.86 15.03
CA VAL A 21 -6.22 11.89 15.17
C VAL A 21 -5.91 12.09 16.66
N ALA A 22 -4.66 12.31 17.01
CA ALA A 22 -4.25 12.50 18.40
C ALA A 22 -3.22 13.65 18.52
N PRO A 23 -3.11 14.32 19.67
CA PRO A 23 -3.95 14.17 20.89
C PRO A 23 -5.31 14.87 20.77
N SER A 24 -5.50 15.71 19.74
CA SER A 24 -6.73 16.46 19.56
C SER A 24 -7.01 16.71 18.07
N ALA A 25 -8.30 16.79 17.71
CA ALA A 25 -8.73 17.06 16.34
C ALA A 25 -8.28 18.44 15.82
N ASN A 26 -8.08 19.41 16.72
CA ASN A 26 -7.69 20.79 16.35
C ASN A 26 -6.17 20.98 16.23
N ALA A 27 -5.39 20.15 16.90
CA ALA A 27 -3.93 20.21 16.90
C ALA A 27 -3.34 18.79 16.90
N PRO A 28 -3.49 18.05 15.78
CA PRO A 28 -3.00 16.68 15.71
C PRO A 28 -1.48 16.63 15.63
N THR A 29 -0.89 15.65 16.30
CA THR A 29 0.53 15.26 16.16
C THR A 29 0.68 13.89 15.55
N SER A 30 -0.41 13.11 15.51
CA SER A 30 -0.50 11.84 14.78
C SER A 30 -1.87 11.67 14.13
N VAL A 31 -1.91 10.80 13.11
CA VAL A 31 -3.10 10.49 12.33
C VAL A 31 -3.11 8.99 12.01
N THR A 32 -4.28 8.35 12.11
CA THR A 32 -4.46 6.94 11.74
C THR A 32 -5.15 6.85 10.39
N VAL A 33 -4.47 6.20 9.44
CA VAL A 33 -4.94 5.95 8.08
C VAL A 33 -4.67 4.50 7.72
N ALA A 34 -5.63 3.83 7.09
CA ALA A 34 -5.53 2.41 6.70
C ALA A 34 -5.12 1.47 7.85
N GLY A 35 -5.56 1.78 9.07
CA GLY A 35 -5.28 0.99 10.28
C GLY A 35 -3.91 1.22 10.92
N THR A 36 -3.09 2.12 10.38
CA THR A 36 -1.75 2.45 10.91
C THR A 36 -1.71 3.90 11.38
N GLU A 37 -1.09 4.12 12.54
CA GLU A 37 -0.84 5.47 13.08
C GLU A 37 0.47 6.02 12.52
N TYR A 38 0.41 7.27 12.02
CA TYR A 38 1.56 8.01 11.48
C TYR A 38 1.76 9.29 12.27
N THR A 39 3.02 9.55 12.67
CA THR A 39 3.42 10.83 13.26
C THR A 39 3.38 11.93 12.19
N ILE A 40 3.06 13.15 12.57
CA ILE A 40 3.02 14.30 11.67
C ILE A 40 4.35 15.03 11.73
N ALA A 41 5.02 15.21 10.59
CA ALA A 41 6.39 15.74 10.52
C ALA A 41 6.48 17.27 10.74
N SER A 42 5.40 18.02 10.49
CA SER A 42 5.45 19.48 10.56
C SER A 42 4.10 20.11 10.92
N SER A 43 4.17 21.35 11.41
CA SER A 43 2.97 22.13 11.73
C SER A 43 2.11 22.44 10.50
N SER A 44 2.70 22.53 9.31
CA SER A 44 1.96 22.73 8.05
C SER A 44 1.11 21.52 7.69
N VAL A 45 1.63 20.30 7.87
CA VAL A 45 0.89 19.05 7.69
C VAL A 45 -0.19 18.92 8.78
N ALA A 46 0.14 19.24 10.04
CA ALA A 46 -0.83 19.23 11.12
C ALA A 46 -2.01 20.19 10.85
N ALA A 47 -1.73 21.35 10.29
CA ALA A 47 -2.78 22.31 9.93
C ALA A 47 -3.73 21.78 8.85
N GLN A 48 -3.23 21.04 7.86
CA GLN A 48 -4.06 20.43 6.81
C GLN A 48 -4.94 19.27 7.34
N LEU A 49 -4.47 18.58 8.38
CA LEU A 49 -5.18 17.48 9.03
C LEU A 49 -6.06 17.94 10.18
N SER A 50 -6.01 19.23 10.54
CA SER A 50 -6.79 19.82 11.64
C SER A 50 -8.25 19.99 11.26
N ALA A 51 -9.14 19.64 12.20
CA ALA A 51 -10.58 19.89 12.07
C ALA A 51 -10.93 21.37 11.92
N LEU A 52 -10.08 22.28 12.41
CA LEU A 52 -10.25 23.72 12.23
C LEU A 52 -10.19 24.16 10.76
N ASN A 53 -9.51 23.39 9.93
CA ASN A 53 -9.31 23.67 8.49
C ASN A 53 -10.08 22.69 7.59
N GLY A 54 -11.09 21.98 8.15
CA GLY A 54 -11.89 21.00 7.40
C GLY A 54 -11.25 19.63 7.24
N GLY A 55 -10.12 19.40 7.91
CA GLY A 55 -9.47 18.08 8.00
C GLY A 55 -10.03 17.20 9.11
N GLY A 56 -9.35 16.12 9.41
CA GLY A 56 -9.64 15.26 10.55
C GLY A 56 -10.36 13.96 10.19
N VAL A 57 -10.96 13.35 11.22
CA VAL A 57 -11.60 12.03 11.10
C VAL A 57 -12.70 12.05 10.04
N GLY A 58 -12.70 11.04 9.17
CA GLY A 58 -13.65 10.89 8.08
C GLY A 58 -13.16 11.41 6.72
N GLN A 59 -12.13 12.26 6.69
CA GLN A 59 -11.53 12.75 5.44
C GLN A 59 -10.73 11.63 4.77
N VAL A 60 -10.84 11.52 3.44
CA VAL A 60 -9.97 10.65 2.63
C VAL A 60 -8.73 11.45 2.23
N VAL A 61 -7.57 10.88 2.50
CA VAL A 61 -6.27 11.49 2.25
C VAL A 61 -5.28 10.49 1.71
N THR A 62 -4.26 10.98 1.01
CA THR A 62 -3.01 10.24 0.79
C THR A 62 -1.89 10.99 1.49
N LEU A 63 -1.29 10.34 2.49
CA LEU A 63 -0.10 10.82 3.18
C LEU A 63 1.14 10.43 2.38
N LEU A 64 2.04 11.37 2.14
CA LEU A 64 3.39 11.06 1.70
C LEU A 64 4.25 10.82 2.94
N LEU A 65 4.98 9.71 2.96
CA LEU A 65 5.74 9.26 4.13
C LEU A 65 7.23 9.58 3.98
N GLY A 66 7.81 10.11 5.03
CA GLY A 66 9.23 10.34 5.16
C GLY A 66 10.04 9.09 5.47
N MET A 67 11.31 9.26 5.79
CA MET A 67 12.25 8.15 6.03
C MET A 67 11.92 7.33 7.27
N ASN A 68 11.30 7.95 8.28
CA ASN A 68 10.90 7.31 9.54
C ASN A 68 9.39 7.04 9.58
N ASP A 69 8.74 6.93 8.42
CA ASP A 69 7.30 6.74 8.27
C ASP A 69 6.43 7.87 8.83
N GLU A 70 7.00 9.06 9.02
CA GLU A 70 6.25 10.25 9.38
C GLU A 70 5.50 10.86 8.17
N ALA A 71 4.33 11.43 8.39
CA ALA A 71 3.56 12.15 7.36
C ALA A 71 4.23 13.50 7.07
N VAL A 72 4.85 13.64 5.89
CA VAL A 72 5.57 14.85 5.44
C VAL A 72 4.72 15.74 4.53
N ALA A 73 3.70 15.17 3.90
CA ALA A 73 2.73 15.90 3.08
C ALA A 73 1.38 15.17 3.05
N VAL A 74 0.33 15.91 2.72
CA VAL A 74 -1.04 15.39 2.60
C VAL A 74 -1.58 15.76 1.22
N LEU A 75 -2.14 14.77 0.53
CA LEU A 75 -2.91 14.97 -0.69
C LEU A 75 -4.39 14.79 -0.35
N THR A 76 -5.26 15.60 -0.93
CA THR A 76 -6.70 15.59 -0.73
C THR A 76 -7.45 15.72 -2.05
N GLY A 77 -8.76 15.44 -2.06
CA GLY A 77 -9.56 15.43 -3.28
C GLY A 77 -9.05 14.38 -4.28
N ASP A 78 -9.15 14.65 -5.58
CA ASP A 78 -8.72 13.72 -6.64
C ASP A 78 -7.24 13.33 -6.55
N ALA A 79 -6.40 14.17 -5.97
CA ALA A 79 -4.97 13.87 -5.74
C ALA A 79 -4.75 12.80 -4.66
N ALA A 80 -5.77 12.47 -3.87
CA ALA A 80 -5.72 11.39 -2.89
C ALA A 80 -6.14 10.03 -3.47
N ASN A 81 -6.63 9.97 -4.72
CA ASN A 81 -7.03 8.73 -5.35
C ASN A 81 -5.81 7.84 -5.60
N GLU A 82 -5.86 6.61 -5.10
CA GLU A 82 -4.76 5.65 -5.20
C GLU A 82 -5.30 4.23 -5.39
N VAL A 83 -4.50 3.39 -6.04
CA VAL A 83 -4.75 1.96 -6.15
C VAL A 83 -3.52 1.21 -5.64
N PHE A 84 -3.73 0.33 -4.66
CA PHE A 84 -2.69 -0.53 -4.11
C PHE A 84 -2.96 -1.97 -4.48
N TYR A 85 -1.92 -2.68 -4.88
CA TYR A 85 -1.98 -4.09 -5.26
C TYR A 85 -1.28 -4.92 -4.20
N GLY A 86 -1.84 -6.08 -3.87
CA GLY A 86 -1.25 -6.92 -2.84
C GLY A 86 -1.91 -8.28 -2.68
N VAL A 87 -1.59 -8.93 -1.57
CA VAL A 87 -2.19 -10.19 -1.16
C VAL A 87 -2.78 -10.09 0.23
N VAL A 88 -3.90 -10.78 0.43
CA VAL A 88 -4.53 -10.91 1.75
C VAL A 88 -3.60 -11.67 2.68
N GLN A 89 -3.28 -11.09 3.83
CA GLN A 89 -2.56 -11.75 4.91
C GLN A 89 -3.52 -12.43 5.88
N THR A 90 -4.49 -11.69 6.38
CA THR A 90 -5.47 -12.19 7.34
C THR A 90 -6.84 -11.55 7.10
N THR A 91 -7.88 -12.29 7.51
CA THR A 91 -9.24 -11.78 7.57
C THR A 91 -9.77 -12.04 8.99
N SER A 92 -10.19 -10.99 9.66
CA SER A 92 -10.77 -11.05 11.01
C SER A 92 -12.23 -10.61 10.99
N ARG A 93 -13.01 -11.10 11.97
CA ARG A 93 -14.40 -10.68 12.17
C ARG A 93 -14.59 -10.27 13.62
N SER A 94 -15.22 -9.14 13.84
CA SER A 94 -15.55 -8.62 15.17
C SER A 94 -17.01 -8.20 15.23
N LEU A 95 -17.58 -8.29 16.43
CA LEU A 95 -18.90 -7.72 16.69
C LEU A 95 -18.78 -6.20 16.78
N VAL A 96 -19.69 -5.48 16.14
CA VAL A 96 -19.78 -4.02 16.27
C VAL A 96 -20.57 -3.72 17.53
N GLU A 97 -19.89 -3.18 18.55
CA GLU A 97 -20.56 -2.69 19.76
C GLU A 97 -21.42 -1.47 19.38
N ASN A 98 -22.66 -1.43 19.84
CA ASN A 98 -23.67 -0.37 19.67
C ASN A 98 -24.57 -0.43 18.42
N SER A 99 -24.47 -1.45 17.55
CA SER A 99 -25.33 -1.56 16.34
C SER A 99 -26.19 -2.83 16.29
N GLY A 100 -26.35 -3.54 17.41
CA GLY A 100 -26.99 -4.86 17.42
C GLY A 100 -26.02 -5.98 17.00
N PRO A 101 -26.48 -7.18 16.60
CA PRO A 101 -25.62 -8.32 16.27
C PRO A 101 -24.99 -8.16 14.87
N ASP A 102 -24.40 -7.02 14.58
CA ASP A 102 -23.71 -6.80 13.33
C ASP A 102 -22.23 -7.23 13.43
N VAL A 103 -21.73 -7.87 12.38
CA VAL A 103 -20.37 -8.38 12.29
C VAL A 103 -19.62 -7.58 11.24
N GLN A 104 -18.58 -6.88 11.67
CA GLN A 104 -17.63 -6.25 10.79
C GLN A 104 -16.53 -7.23 10.42
N GLN A 105 -16.20 -7.30 9.14
CA GLN A 105 -15.07 -8.05 8.63
C GLN A 105 -13.96 -7.09 8.21
N THR A 106 -12.75 -7.32 8.71
CA THR A 106 -11.56 -6.56 8.36
C THR A 106 -10.57 -7.46 7.65
N VAL A 107 -10.08 -7.01 6.50
CA VAL A 107 -9.09 -7.72 5.67
C VAL A 107 -7.77 -6.95 5.74
N ALA A 108 -6.72 -7.62 6.21
CA ALA A 108 -5.35 -7.09 6.18
C ALA A 108 -4.66 -7.53 4.89
N VAL A 109 -4.11 -6.59 4.15
CA VAL A 109 -3.48 -6.79 2.84
C VAL A 109 -2.04 -6.30 2.88
N ALA A 110 -1.09 -7.17 2.57
CA ALA A 110 0.28 -6.76 2.29
C ALA A 110 0.35 -6.20 0.86
N CYS A 111 0.73 -4.95 0.72
CA CYS A 111 0.78 -4.26 -0.56
C CYS A 111 2.20 -4.19 -1.12
N THR A 112 2.32 -3.99 -2.45
CA THR A 112 3.60 -4.00 -3.17
C THR A 112 4.58 -2.94 -2.70
N ASP A 113 4.08 -1.84 -2.12
CA ASP A 113 4.89 -0.78 -1.52
C ASP A 113 5.47 -1.13 -0.12
N GLY A 114 5.23 -2.38 0.35
CA GLY A 114 5.70 -2.87 1.64
C GLY A 114 4.83 -2.47 2.84
N VAL A 115 3.70 -1.79 2.61
CA VAL A 115 2.77 -1.37 3.67
C VAL A 115 1.62 -2.37 3.78
N THR A 116 1.31 -2.81 5.00
CA THR A 116 0.08 -3.58 5.27
C THR A 116 -1.07 -2.62 5.52
N ARG A 117 -2.17 -2.82 4.79
CA ARG A 117 -3.39 -2.02 4.92
C ARG A 117 -4.56 -2.87 5.38
N SER A 118 -5.41 -2.30 6.23
CA SER A 118 -6.62 -2.94 6.73
C SER A 118 -7.85 -2.27 6.13
N VAL A 119 -8.70 -3.05 5.46
CA VAL A 119 -9.92 -2.58 4.82
C VAL A 119 -11.12 -3.30 5.42
N ASN A 120 -12.16 -2.55 5.75
CA ASN A 120 -13.43 -3.10 6.20
C ASN A 120 -14.27 -3.52 5.01
N VAL A 121 -14.78 -4.74 5.04
CA VAL A 121 -15.57 -5.33 3.96
C VAL A 121 -16.85 -5.96 4.50
N ASP A 122 -17.82 -6.12 3.62
CA ASP A 122 -19.04 -6.85 3.97
C ASP A 122 -18.72 -8.33 4.28
N LYS A 123 -19.33 -8.86 5.34
CA LYS A 123 -19.17 -10.24 5.83
C LYS A 123 -19.51 -11.33 4.82
N GLN A 124 -20.26 -11.02 3.77
CA GLN A 124 -20.63 -11.98 2.72
C GLN A 124 -19.47 -12.26 1.74
N PHE A 125 -18.48 -11.39 1.66
CA PHE A 125 -17.34 -11.61 0.78
C PHE A 125 -16.25 -12.46 1.44
N ASN A 126 -15.61 -13.33 0.65
CA ASN A 126 -14.55 -14.22 1.13
C ASN A 126 -13.19 -13.77 0.60
N TYR A 127 -12.32 -13.42 1.54
CA TYR A 127 -10.93 -13.00 1.28
C TYR A 127 -9.96 -13.90 2.04
N PRO A 128 -9.68 -15.14 1.54
CA PRO A 128 -8.73 -16.03 2.20
C PRO A 128 -7.29 -15.47 2.09
N ALA A 129 -6.43 -15.88 3.01
CA ALA A 129 -4.99 -15.57 2.95
C ALA A 129 -4.40 -15.99 1.60
N GLY A 130 -3.44 -15.23 1.09
CA GLY A 130 -2.80 -15.43 -0.21
C GLY A 130 -3.62 -14.96 -1.43
N LYS A 131 -4.86 -14.49 -1.25
CA LYS A 131 -5.69 -14.01 -2.37
C LYS A 131 -5.17 -12.68 -2.90
N LEU A 132 -5.02 -12.60 -4.23
CA LEU A 132 -4.68 -11.36 -4.93
C LEU A 132 -5.82 -10.36 -4.88
N VAL A 133 -5.51 -9.12 -4.53
CA VAL A 133 -6.48 -8.05 -4.41
C VAL A 133 -5.89 -6.70 -4.83
N ALA A 134 -6.79 -5.77 -5.20
CA ALA A 134 -6.49 -4.35 -5.28
C ALA A 134 -7.33 -3.59 -4.25
N ILE A 135 -6.73 -2.61 -3.59
CA ILE A 135 -7.40 -1.64 -2.73
C ILE A 135 -7.46 -0.34 -3.51
N THR A 136 -8.67 0.15 -3.77
CA THR A 136 -8.89 1.47 -4.36
C THR A 136 -9.29 2.43 -3.26
N VAL A 137 -8.63 3.59 -3.24
CA VAL A 137 -8.94 4.70 -2.35
C VAL A 137 -9.40 5.87 -3.22
N ASP A 138 -10.59 6.35 -2.98
CA ASP A 138 -11.20 7.49 -3.67
C ASP A 138 -12.05 8.34 -2.69
N GLU A 139 -12.79 9.31 -3.20
CA GLU A 139 -13.65 10.18 -2.40
C GLU A 139 -14.72 9.41 -1.58
N ASN A 140 -15.09 8.20 -2.00
CA ASN A 140 -16.06 7.35 -1.29
C ASN A 140 -15.40 6.52 -0.17
N GLY A 141 -14.08 6.51 -0.10
CA GLY A 141 -13.29 5.77 0.89
C GLY A 141 -12.49 4.64 0.25
N GLU A 142 -12.26 3.59 1.04
CA GLU A 142 -11.50 2.41 0.61
C GLU A 142 -12.45 1.30 0.15
N SER A 143 -12.10 0.68 -0.95
CA SER A 143 -12.75 -0.53 -1.46
C SER A 143 -11.70 -1.58 -1.81
N ILE A 144 -12.08 -2.86 -1.73
CA ILE A 144 -11.21 -3.98 -2.07
C ILE A 144 -11.90 -4.84 -3.12
N GLN A 145 -11.13 -5.27 -4.11
CA GLN A 145 -11.60 -6.20 -5.14
C GLN A 145 -10.59 -7.33 -5.37
N SER A 146 -11.11 -8.51 -5.66
CA SER A 146 -10.28 -9.65 -6.08
C SER A 146 -9.70 -9.41 -7.46
N LEU A 147 -8.45 -9.82 -7.65
CA LEU A 147 -7.78 -9.79 -8.94
C LEU A 147 -7.60 -11.21 -9.47
N GLU A 148 -7.65 -11.34 -10.79
CA GLU A 148 -7.21 -12.53 -11.51
C GLU A 148 -5.69 -12.50 -11.69
N THR A 149 -5.08 -13.67 -11.79
CA THR A 149 -3.64 -13.80 -12.07
C THR A 149 -3.31 -13.17 -13.42
N LYS A 150 -2.29 -12.32 -13.43
CA LYS A 150 -1.69 -11.74 -14.63
C LYS A 150 -0.20 -12.00 -14.57
N SER A 151 0.25 -13.09 -15.20
CA SER A 151 1.62 -13.56 -15.13
C SER A 151 2.49 -13.05 -16.29
N THR A 152 3.78 -13.09 -16.07
CA THR A 152 4.84 -12.92 -17.07
C THR A 152 5.99 -13.85 -16.71
N SER A 153 6.96 -13.99 -17.61
CA SER A 153 8.17 -14.80 -17.38
C SER A 153 9.38 -14.12 -18.01
N GLY A 154 10.56 -14.52 -17.59
CA GLY A 154 11.81 -14.01 -18.15
C GLY A 154 12.95 -14.07 -17.13
N THR A 155 14.13 -13.62 -17.54
CA THR A 155 15.29 -13.52 -16.65
C THR A 155 15.53 -12.06 -16.28
N VAL A 156 15.66 -11.81 -14.98
CA VAL A 156 16.04 -10.48 -14.49
C VAL A 156 17.54 -10.27 -14.82
N ASN A 157 17.88 -9.17 -15.48
CA ASN A 157 19.26 -8.88 -15.84
C ASN A 157 20.18 -8.68 -14.60
N ALA A 158 21.47 -8.67 -14.79
CA ALA A 158 22.44 -8.58 -13.70
C ALA A 158 22.32 -7.28 -12.88
N GLU A 159 21.86 -6.22 -13.50
CA GLU A 159 21.65 -4.90 -12.88
C GLU A 159 20.31 -4.81 -12.12
N GLY A 160 19.40 -5.79 -12.29
CA GLY A 160 18.07 -5.77 -11.69
C GLY A 160 17.14 -4.69 -12.28
N THR A 161 17.37 -4.31 -13.55
CA THR A 161 16.65 -3.20 -14.21
C THR A 161 15.73 -3.62 -15.34
N ALA A 162 15.73 -4.89 -15.72
CA ALA A 162 14.85 -5.42 -16.76
C ALA A 162 14.55 -6.91 -16.53
N LEU A 163 13.36 -7.33 -16.95
CA LEU A 163 12.94 -8.71 -17.10
C LEU A 163 12.94 -9.02 -18.60
N ASP A 164 13.94 -9.78 -19.08
CA ASP A 164 14.25 -9.93 -20.49
C ASP A 164 14.30 -8.57 -21.22
N ASN A 165 13.38 -8.31 -22.14
CA ASN A 165 13.30 -7.07 -22.92
C ASN A 165 12.38 -6.01 -22.29
N THR A 166 11.75 -6.29 -21.14
CA THR A 166 10.85 -5.35 -20.49
C THR A 166 11.55 -4.65 -19.33
N ALA A 167 11.70 -3.34 -19.41
CA ALA A 167 12.32 -2.57 -18.33
C ALA A 167 11.50 -2.66 -17.04
N LEU A 168 12.20 -2.70 -15.91
CA LEU A 168 11.61 -2.44 -14.61
C LEU A 168 11.69 -0.93 -14.34
N ALA A 169 10.59 -0.34 -13.89
CA ALA A 169 10.58 1.07 -13.51
C ALA A 169 11.60 1.34 -12.40
N SER A 170 12.18 2.53 -12.38
CA SER A 170 13.17 2.91 -11.36
C SER A 170 12.64 2.86 -9.92
N ASN A 171 11.33 2.94 -9.77
CA ASN A 171 10.58 2.84 -8.51
C ASN A 171 9.71 1.57 -8.44
N VAL A 172 10.09 0.52 -9.17
CA VAL A 172 9.34 -0.74 -9.17
C VAL A 172 9.15 -1.26 -7.75
N GLU A 173 7.91 -1.64 -7.45
CA GLU A 173 7.52 -2.24 -6.20
C GLU A 173 7.39 -3.76 -6.40
N ILE A 174 8.15 -4.54 -5.62
CA ILE A 174 8.15 -5.99 -5.72
C ILE A 174 7.75 -6.59 -4.38
N LEU A 175 6.74 -7.45 -4.40
CA LEU A 175 6.26 -8.19 -3.24
C LEU A 175 6.41 -9.68 -3.51
N ASP A 176 7.17 -10.38 -2.68
CA ASP A 176 7.20 -11.84 -2.69
C ASP A 176 6.18 -12.38 -1.68
N THR A 177 5.47 -13.46 -2.01
CA THR A 177 4.31 -13.91 -1.23
C THR A 177 4.19 -15.42 -1.22
N THR A 178 3.71 -15.98 -0.09
CA THR A 178 3.31 -17.39 -0.02
C THR A 178 1.82 -17.58 -0.29
N SER A 179 1.39 -18.83 -0.45
CA SER A 179 -0.03 -19.20 -0.52
C SER A 179 -0.78 -18.95 0.79
N GLU A 180 -0.06 -18.84 1.91
CA GLU A 180 -0.61 -18.64 3.25
C GLU A 180 -0.72 -17.16 3.63
N GLY A 181 -0.35 -16.26 2.69
CA GLY A 181 -0.44 -14.81 2.89
C GLY A 181 0.77 -14.17 3.58
N LEU A 182 1.85 -14.93 3.84
CA LEU A 182 3.11 -14.31 4.20
C LEU A 182 3.60 -13.48 3.01
N ALA A 183 4.14 -12.31 3.27
CA ALA A 183 4.57 -11.41 2.22
C ALA A 183 5.71 -10.51 2.70
N GLY A 184 6.63 -10.20 1.79
CA GLY A 184 7.75 -9.32 2.05
C GLY A 184 8.12 -8.50 0.83
N ALA A 185 8.42 -7.22 1.04
CA ALA A 185 8.94 -6.35 -0.02
C ALA A 185 10.35 -6.78 -0.42
N VAL A 186 10.59 -6.88 -1.73
CA VAL A 186 11.85 -7.34 -2.32
C VAL A 186 12.47 -6.22 -3.13
N ARG A 187 13.78 -6.01 -2.97
CA ARG A 187 14.53 -5.08 -3.83
C ARG A 187 14.83 -5.74 -5.18
N PRO A 188 14.78 -5.01 -6.30
CA PRO A 188 15.09 -5.55 -7.64
C PRO A 188 16.43 -6.29 -7.71
N SER A 189 17.45 -5.81 -6.99
CA SER A 189 18.78 -6.43 -6.93
C SER A 189 18.78 -7.85 -6.34
N ARG A 190 17.79 -8.22 -5.55
CA ARG A 190 17.64 -9.60 -5.03
C ARG A 190 17.21 -10.60 -6.10
N LEU A 191 16.66 -10.10 -7.19
CA LEU A 191 16.24 -10.92 -8.33
C LEU A 191 17.27 -10.94 -9.47
N SER A 192 18.41 -10.28 -9.32
CA SER A 192 19.46 -10.22 -10.36
C SER A 192 19.88 -11.61 -10.80
N GLY A 193 19.76 -11.92 -12.09
CA GLY A 193 20.06 -13.21 -12.69
C GLY A 193 19.02 -14.31 -12.43
N VAL A 194 17.95 -14.02 -11.71
CA VAL A 194 16.87 -14.98 -11.44
C VAL A 194 15.99 -15.13 -12.67
N THR A 195 15.70 -16.37 -13.07
CA THR A 195 14.73 -16.65 -14.12
C THR A 195 13.37 -16.95 -13.48
N LEU A 196 12.40 -16.10 -13.81
CA LEU A 196 11.03 -16.24 -13.37
C LEU A 196 10.21 -17.00 -14.40
N SER A 197 9.50 -18.04 -13.97
CA SER A 197 8.50 -18.74 -14.76
C SER A 197 7.14 -18.04 -14.68
N GLY A 198 6.20 -18.42 -15.52
CA GLY A 198 4.83 -17.88 -15.44
C GLY A 198 4.09 -18.26 -14.15
N THR A 199 4.55 -19.24 -13.37
CA THR A 199 4.00 -19.59 -12.06
C THR A 199 4.64 -18.80 -10.92
N ASP A 200 5.82 -18.23 -11.14
CA ASP A 200 6.52 -17.43 -10.16
C ASP A 200 5.98 -16.00 -10.08
N VAL A 201 5.26 -15.57 -11.11
CA VAL A 201 4.62 -14.23 -11.15
C VAL A 201 3.11 -14.38 -11.02
N LYS A 202 2.57 -13.93 -9.90
CA LYS A 202 1.11 -13.88 -9.65
C LYS A 202 0.44 -12.71 -10.34
N TYR A 203 1.10 -11.53 -10.33
CA TYR A 203 0.52 -10.32 -10.89
C TYR A 203 1.60 -9.29 -11.23
N TYR A 204 1.37 -8.50 -12.25
CA TYR A 204 2.20 -7.34 -12.56
C TYR A 204 1.38 -6.20 -13.20
N THR A 205 1.85 -4.97 -13.05
CA THR A 205 1.37 -3.79 -13.74
C THR A 205 2.50 -3.12 -14.52
N THR A 206 2.13 -2.30 -15.47
CA THR A 206 3.07 -1.47 -16.23
C THR A 206 2.64 -0.02 -16.16
N ASN A 207 3.61 0.88 -16.11
CA ASN A 207 3.38 2.31 -16.21
C ASN A 207 3.08 2.73 -17.67
N GLU A 208 2.83 4.03 -17.89
CA GLU A 208 2.55 4.60 -19.21
C GLU A 208 3.66 4.40 -20.25
N LYS A 209 4.91 4.16 -19.78
CA LYS A 209 6.07 3.87 -20.64
C LYS A 209 6.17 2.37 -21.00
N GLY A 210 5.30 1.52 -20.46
CA GLY A 210 5.35 0.07 -20.63
C GLY A 210 6.39 -0.62 -19.74
N GLU A 211 6.99 0.08 -18.77
CA GLU A 211 7.91 -0.50 -17.79
C GLU A 211 7.09 -1.20 -16.69
N ILE A 212 7.55 -2.36 -16.22
CA ILE A 212 6.94 -3.03 -15.06
C ILE A 212 7.16 -2.15 -13.83
N ASP A 213 6.09 -1.70 -13.21
CA ASP A 213 6.11 -0.83 -12.03
C ASP A 213 5.66 -1.53 -10.75
N ARG A 214 4.95 -2.66 -10.86
CA ARG A 214 4.60 -3.54 -9.73
C ARG A 214 4.72 -5.00 -10.13
N LEU A 215 5.22 -5.82 -9.19
CA LEU A 215 5.42 -7.25 -9.39
C LEU A 215 5.08 -8.01 -8.11
N ILE A 216 4.15 -8.97 -8.18
CA ILE A 216 3.81 -9.86 -7.08
C ILE A 216 4.26 -11.27 -7.43
N LEU A 217 5.14 -11.82 -6.61
CA LEU A 217 5.80 -13.10 -6.80
C LEU A 217 5.20 -14.20 -5.92
N SER A 218 5.54 -15.44 -6.23
CA SER A 218 5.11 -16.65 -5.55
C SER A 218 6.29 -17.38 -4.94
N ASP A 219 6.73 -16.94 -3.75
CA ASP A 219 7.79 -17.55 -2.93
C ASP A 219 9.11 -17.78 -3.69
N VAL A 220 9.51 -16.77 -4.47
CA VAL A 220 10.69 -16.84 -5.34
C VAL A 220 11.98 -16.65 -4.55
N THR A 221 11.97 -15.79 -3.53
CA THR A 221 13.20 -15.47 -2.77
C THR A 221 13.48 -16.48 -1.67
N GLY A 222 12.49 -17.26 -1.21
CA GLY A 222 12.64 -18.22 -0.11
C GLY A 222 12.95 -17.55 1.24
N ASP A 223 12.78 -16.25 1.36
CA ASP A 223 13.16 -15.44 2.54
C ASP A 223 11.95 -15.15 3.48
N LEU A 224 10.78 -15.75 3.22
CA LEU A 224 9.51 -15.45 3.92
C LEU A 224 9.25 -16.36 5.14
N TRP A 225 10.30 -16.74 5.87
CA TRP A 225 10.23 -17.63 7.05
C TRP A 225 10.47 -16.88 8.36
#